data_c985a89a35594be3742ae36aaf6225a4
#
_entry.id   c985a89a35594be3742ae36aaf6225a4
#
_cell.length_a   1.000
_cell.length_b   1.000
_cell.length_c   1.000
_cell.angle_alpha   90.00
_cell.angle_beta   90.00
_cell.angle_gamma   90.00
#
_symmetry.space_group_name_H-M   'P 1'
#
loop_
_entity.id
_entity.type
_entity.pdbx_description
1 polymer ?
#
loop_
_entity_poly.entity_id
_entity_poly.type
_entity_poly.pdbx_seq_one_letter_code
_entity_poly.pdbx_strand_id
1 'polypeptide(L)'
;MTWLLAALVAAAISGTSALFDKLLLRRRQLGDPLAYTIGAGVLGAVALILLLFDPTLPGLPVLLAALIGGAAFLGALFLFFWTLKVGEASGAFPIIGGLAPIFTLILATVFLRAPLGLADLIGFGLIVGGSVILLMVEELRLRFSILSAVTASAFLFGVANILRKIVLTETSFLAGVAWLSVGGTLASLFLLTAPGIRRRFRASLDAPGPQKGLWLANRLWATIGTIVLLYAFSLG
;
A
#
# COMPACT_ATOMS: atom_id res chain seq x y z
N MET A 1 3.28 23.75 2.21
CA MET A 1 4.20 23.29 1.14
C MET A 1 4.97 22.02 1.50
N THR A 2 5.29 21.76 2.76
CA THR A 2 6.03 20.56 3.22
C THR A 2 5.32 19.24 2.92
N TRP A 3 4.00 19.15 3.09
CA TRP A 3 3.22 17.94 2.80
C TRP A 3 3.29 17.53 1.31
N LEU A 4 3.28 18.50 0.38
CA LEU A 4 3.34 18.24 -1.05
C LEU A 4 4.71 17.65 -1.43
N LEU A 5 5.80 18.20 -0.91
CA LEU A 5 7.15 17.66 -1.12
C LEU A 5 7.26 16.24 -0.58
N ALA A 6 6.73 15.99 0.63
CA ALA A 6 6.71 14.65 1.20
C ALA A 6 5.90 13.68 0.33
N ALA A 7 4.73 14.09 -0.16
CA ALA A 7 3.91 13.27 -1.06
C ALA A 7 4.63 12.95 -2.38
N LEU A 8 5.32 13.92 -3.00
CA LEU A 8 6.10 13.72 -4.23
C LEU A 8 7.27 12.77 -4.01
N VAL A 9 8.00 12.92 -2.90
CA VAL A 9 9.10 12.00 -2.54
C VAL A 9 8.55 10.59 -2.30
N ALA A 10 7.44 10.46 -1.57
CA ALA A 10 6.79 9.16 -1.35
C ALA A 10 6.35 8.50 -2.67
N ALA A 11 5.80 9.28 -3.60
CA ALA A 11 5.40 8.80 -4.92
C ALA A 11 6.60 8.30 -5.73
N ALA A 12 7.72 9.03 -5.74
CA ALA A 12 8.96 8.62 -6.42
C ALA A 12 9.54 7.33 -5.83
N ILE A 13 9.55 7.21 -4.50
CA ILE A 13 9.99 5.98 -3.80
C ILE A 13 9.07 4.82 -4.14
N SER A 14 7.76 5.02 -4.11
CA SER A 14 6.77 3.97 -4.43
C SER A 14 6.88 3.51 -5.88
N GLY A 15 7.04 4.43 -6.82
CA GLY A 15 7.24 4.11 -8.24
C GLY A 15 8.50 3.28 -8.49
N THR A 16 9.64 3.70 -7.93
CA THR A 16 10.90 2.93 -8.05
C THR A 16 10.80 1.57 -7.38
N SER A 17 10.17 1.47 -6.20
CA SER A 17 9.93 0.20 -5.52
C SER A 17 9.08 -0.75 -6.37
N ALA A 18 8.02 -0.25 -7.02
CA ALA A 18 7.15 -1.06 -7.86
C ALA A 18 7.87 -1.68 -9.06
N LEU A 19 8.87 -0.98 -9.64
CA LEU A 19 9.72 -1.53 -10.69
C LEU A 19 10.54 -2.73 -10.18
N PHE A 20 11.16 -2.60 -9.01
CA PHE A 20 11.89 -3.69 -8.39
C PHE A 20 10.96 -4.83 -7.98
N ASP A 21 9.76 -4.54 -7.46
CA ASP A 21 8.75 -5.55 -7.15
C ASP A 21 8.39 -6.40 -8.37
N LYS A 22 8.19 -5.75 -9.53
CA LYS A 22 7.94 -6.48 -10.78
C LYS A 22 9.09 -7.41 -11.16
N LEU A 23 10.34 -6.93 -11.08
CA LEU A 23 11.52 -7.73 -11.37
C LEU A 23 11.65 -8.94 -10.42
N LEU A 24 11.38 -8.74 -9.14
CA LEU A 24 11.45 -9.78 -8.12
C LEU A 24 10.32 -10.81 -8.26
N LEU A 25 9.09 -10.37 -8.55
CA LEU A 25 7.94 -11.24 -8.76
C LEU A 25 8.06 -12.11 -10.03
N ARG A 26 8.90 -11.76 -10.98
CA ARG A 26 9.25 -12.61 -12.13
C ARG A 26 10.20 -13.78 -11.76
N ARG A 27 10.89 -13.71 -10.61
CA ARG A 27 11.78 -14.76 -10.15
C ARG A 27 10.99 -15.96 -9.62
N ARG A 28 11.44 -17.19 -9.94
CA ARG A 28 10.72 -18.42 -9.60
C ARG A 28 10.41 -18.56 -8.11
N GLN A 29 11.36 -18.22 -7.23
CA GLN A 29 11.26 -18.44 -5.79
C GLN A 29 10.55 -17.30 -5.05
N LEU A 30 10.74 -16.04 -5.49
CA LEU A 30 10.06 -14.87 -4.93
C LEU A 30 8.76 -14.51 -5.66
N GLY A 31 8.42 -15.27 -6.70
CA GLY A 31 7.30 -14.97 -7.59
C GLY A 31 5.91 -15.33 -7.06
N ASP A 32 5.76 -15.72 -5.80
CA ASP A 32 4.44 -15.92 -5.19
C ASP A 32 3.93 -14.60 -4.60
N PRO A 33 2.87 -13.96 -5.18
CA PRO A 33 2.39 -12.68 -4.71
C PRO A 33 1.91 -12.73 -3.26
N LEU A 34 1.30 -13.85 -2.84
CA LEU A 34 0.80 -13.98 -1.48
C LEU A 34 1.96 -14.09 -0.47
N ALA A 35 2.95 -14.93 -0.75
CA ALA A 35 4.14 -15.04 0.09
C ALA A 35 4.91 -13.71 0.14
N TYR A 36 4.99 -13.00 -0.98
CA TYR A 36 5.63 -11.70 -1.09
C TYR A 36 4.91 -10.63 -0.23
N THR A 37 3.57 -10.62 -0.27
CA THR A 37 2.74 -9.73 0.55
C THR A 37 2.89 -10.03 2.04
N ILE A 38 2.84 -11.31 2.42
CA ILE A 38 3.02 -11.73 3.82
C ILE A 38 4.39 -11.27 4.33
N GLY A 39 5.44 -11.43 3.53
CA GLY A 39 6.77 -10.93 3.89
C GLY A 39 6.79 -9.42 4.12
N ALA A 40 6.09 -8.63 3.29
CA ALA A 40 5.96 -7.19 3.49
C ALA A 40 5.24 -6.85 4.80
N GLY A 41 4.15 -7.57 5.12
CA GLY A 41 3.40 -7.35 6.37
C GLY A 41 4.18 -7.78 7.62
N VAL A 42 4.92 -8.88 7.55
CA VAL A 42 5.80 -9.33 8.66
C VAL A 42 6.94 -8.33 8.89
N LEU A 43 7.55 -7.79 7.82
CA LEU A 43 8.55 -6.73 7.95
C LEU A 43 7.95 -5.43 8.51
N GLY A 44 6.66 -5.19 8.31
CA GLY A 44 5.94 -4.09 8.95
C GLY A 44 6.04 -4.12 10.48
N ALA A 45 6.25 -5.29 11.09
CA ALA A 45 6.48 -5.42 12.53
C ALA A 45 7.68 -4.62 13.04
N VAL A 46 8.64 -4.28 12.18
CA VAL A 46 9.77 -3.41 12.56
C VAL A 46 9.27 -2.04 13.05
N ALA A 47 8.16 -1.54 12.50
CA ALA A 47 7.58 -0.28 12.96
C ALA A 47 7.03 -0.33 14.41
N LEU A 48 6.85 -1.53 14.99
CA LEU A 48 6.44 -1.66 16.41
C LEU A 48 7.49 -1.11 17.37
N ILE A 49 8.75 -0.99 16.92
CA ILE A 49 9.80 -0.34 17.72
C ILE A 49 9.43 1.10 18.06
N LEU A 50 8.58 1.76 17.27
CA LEU A 50 8.10 3.11 17.54
C LEU A 50 7.25 3.21 18.81
N LEU A 51 6.60 2.11 19.24
CA LEU A 51 5.87 2.05 20.51
C LEU A 51 6.78 2.14 21.73
N LEU A 52 8.09 1.92 21.58
CA LEU A 52 9.06 2.15 22.66
C LEU A 52 9.25 3.66 22.93
N PHE A 53 9.01 4.49 21.92
CA PHE A 53 9.14 5.95 22.01
C PHE A 53 7.81 6.64 22.30
N ASP A 54 6.70 6.02 21.90
CA ASP A 54 5.35 6.49 22.15
C ASP A 54 4.40 5.30 22.35
N PRO A 55 4.26 4.81 23.59
CA PRO A 55 3.43 3.66 23.93
C PRO A 55 1.93 3.97 24.02
N THR A 56 1.48 5.14 23.52
CA THR A 56 0.10 5.58 23.62
C THR A 56 -0.85 4.57 22.97
N LEU A 57 -1.76 4.02 23.78
CA LEU A 57 -2.84 3.16 23.28
C LEU A 57 -4.02 4.03 22.86
N PRO A 58 -4.42 4.02 21.59
CA PRO A 58 -5.57 4.79 21.14
C PRO A 58 -6.88 4.19 21.67
N GLY A 59 -7.93 5.01 21.70
CA GLY A 59 -9.28 4.55 22.00
C GLY A 59 -9.73 3.45 21.03
N LEU A 60 -10.64 2.60 21.48
CA LEU A 60 -11.09 1.41 20.72
C LEU A 60 -11.50 1.70 19.26
N PRO A 61 -12.24 2.79 18.93
CA PRO A 61 -12.60 3.07 17.53
C PRO A 61 -11.38 3.33 16.66
N VAL A 62 -10.39 4.06 17.18
CA VAL A 62 -9.15 4.39 16.46
C VAL A 62 -8.25 3.18 16.32
N LEU A 63 -8.19 2.34 17.36
CA LEU A 63 -7.49 1.06 17.31
C LEU A 63 -8.08 0.14 16.23
N LEU A 64 -9.41 0.01 16.17
CA LEU A 64 -10.07 -0.77 15.13
C LEU A 64 -9.81 -0.19 13.75
N ALA A 65 -9.85 1.14 13.60
CA ALA A 65 -9.48 1.79 12.34
C ALA A 65 -8.03 1.49 11.93
N ALA A 66 -7.08 1.48 12.88
CA ALA A 66 -5.69 1.13 12.61
C ALA A 66 -5.53 -0.33 12.16
N LEU A 67 -6.18 -1.26 12.85
CA LEU A 67 -6.13 -2.69 12.51
C LEU A 67 -6.76 -2.98 11.15
N ILE A 68 -7.96 -2.44 10.89
CA ILE A 68 -8.66 -2.62 9.62
C ILE A 68 -7.89 -1.90 8.50
N GLY A 69 -7.39 -0.70 8.73
CA GLY A 69 -6.59 0.07 7.77
C GLY A 69 -5.31 -0.64 7.36
N GLY A 70 -4.59 -1.23 8.33
CA GLY A 70 -3.40 -2.04 8.07
C GLY A 70 -3.72 -3.33 7.30
N ALA A 71 -4.79 -4.03 7.66
CA ALA A 71 -5.25 -5.23 6.95
C ALA A 71 -5.73 -4.91 5.53
N ALA A 72 -6.49 -3.82 5.34
CA ALA A 72 -6.93 -3.35 4.03
C ALA A 72 -5.74 -3.00 3.12
N PHE A 73 -4.74 -2.32 3.67
CA PHE A 73 -3.50 -2.03 2.96
C PHE A 73 -2.77 -3.31 2.51
N LEU A 74 -2.69 -4.32 3.38
CA LEU A 74 -2.09 -5.60 3.03
C LEU A 74 -2.87 -6.30 1.92
N GLY A 75 -4.20 -6.30 1.98
CA GLY A 75 -5.06 -6.82 0.92
C GLY A 75 -4.89 -6.09 -0.41
N ALA A 76 -4.79 -4.76 -0.37
CA ALA A 76 -4.48 -3.94 -1.53
C ALA A 76 -3.12 -4.31 -2.16
N LEU A 77 -2.07 -4.47 -1.32
CA LEU A 77 -0.75 -4.91 -1.77
C LEU A 77 -0.78 -6.31 -2.39
N PHE A 78 -1.56 -7.25 -1.84
CA PHE A 78 -1.69 -8.57 -2.43
C PHE A 78 -2.24 -8.51 -3.85
N LEU A 79 -3.34 -7.81 -4.05
CA LEU A 79 -3.94 -7.63 -5.38
C LEU A 79 -3.01 -6.87 -6.33
N PHE A 80 -2.32 -5.84 -5.83
CA PHE A 80 -1.30 -5.11 -6.58
C PHE A 80 -0.17 -6.03 -7.05
N PHE A 81 0.45 -6.82 -6.15
CA PHE A 81 1.52 -7.75 -6.53
C PHE A 81 1.02 -8.87 -7.43
N TRP A 82 -0.21 -9.32 -7.25
CA TRP A 82 -0.82 -10.28 -8.15
C TRP A 82 -0.95 -9.72 -9.57
N THR A 83 -1.43 -8.49 -9.70
CA THR A 83 -1.55 -7.83 -11.02
C THR A 83 -0.19 -7.56 -11.66
N LEU A 84 0.83 -7.18 -10.87
CA LEU A 84 2.21 -7.04 -11.38
C LEU A 84 2.77 -8.35 -11.91
N LYS A 85 2.38 -9.49 -11.33
CA LYS A 85 2.85 -10.80 -11.74
C LYS A 85 2.17 -11.28 -13.02
N VAL A 86 0.83 -11.17 -13.10
CA VAL A 86 0.03 -11.75 -14.20
C VAL A 86 -0.19 -10.82 -15.37
N GLY A 87 -0.05 -9.51 -15.14
CA GLY A 87 -0.24 -8.46 -16.13
C GLY A 87 1.06 -7.78 -16.56
N GLU A 88 0.94 -6.85 -17.50
CA GLU A 88 2.01 -5.90 -17.77
C GLU A 88 1.96 -4.78 -16.71
N ALA A 89 3.09 -4.48 -16.07
CA ALA A 89 3.14 -3.49 -14.99
C ALA A 89 2.80 -2.09 -15.47
N SER A 90 3.10 -1.82 -16.73
CA SER A 90 2.79 -0.56 -17.40
C SER A 90 1.30 -0.21 -17.33
N GLY A 91 0.42 -1.22 -17.40
CA GLY A 91 -1.03 -0.99 -17.34
C GLY A 91 -1.62 -0.99 -15.94
N ALA A 92 -1.21 -1.92 -15.08
CA ALA A 92 -1.81 -2.06 -13.75
C ALA A 92 -1.49 -0.87 -12.82
N PHE A 93 -0.24 -0.36 -12.86
CA PHE A 93 0.20 0.72 -11.98
C PHE A 93 -0.51 2.06 -12.25
N PRO A 94 -0.64 2.55 -13.51
CA PRO A 94 -1.39 3.77 -13.79
C PRO A 94 -2.88 3.67 -13.42
N ILE A 95 -3.51 2.50 -13.64
CA ILE A 95 -4.93 2.32 -13.28
C ILE A 95 -5.12 2.43 -11.78
N ILE A 96 -4.31 1.75 -10.98
CA ILE A 96 -4.38 1.85 -9.52
C ILE A 96 -4.09 3.29 -9.08
N GLY A 97 -3.05 3.93 -9.67
CA GLY A 97 -2.69 5.32 -9.39
C GLY A 97 -3.79 6.32 -9.69
N GLY A 98 -4.63 6.07 -10.71
CA GLY A 98 -5.79 6.89 -11.03
C GLY A 98 -7.03 6.57 -10.21
N LEU A 99 -7.35 5.28 -10.02
CA LEU A 99 -8.56 4.86 -9.33
C LEU A 99 -8.47 4.99 -7.79
N ALA A 100 -7.30 4.76 -7.18
CA ALA A 100 -7.16 4.86 -5.73
C ALA A 100 -7.46 6.27 -5.19
N PRO A 101 -7.00 7.37 -5.80
CA PRO A 101 -7.44 8.72 -5.45
C PRO A 101 -8.96 8.92 -5.61
N ILE A 102 -9.58 8.34 -6.66
CA ILE A 102 -11.04 8.42 -6.85
C ILE A 102 -11.77 7.80 -5.66
N PHE A 103 -11.42 6.57 -5.31
CA PHE A 103 -12.03 5.92 -4.16
C PHE A 103 -11.72 6.65 -2.85
N THR A 104 -10.48 7.14 -2.67
CA THR A 104 -10.11 7.94 -1.50
C THR A 104 -10.98 9.20 -1.41
N LEU A 105 -11.18 9.92 -2.52
CA LEU A 105 -12.00 11.14 -2.55
C LEU A 105 -13.46 10.84 -2.21
N ILE A 106 -14.07 9.83 -2.86
CA ILE A 106 -15.45 9.42 -2.58
C ILE A 106 -15.61 9.05 -1.09
N LEU A 107 -14.70 8.25 -0.56
CA LEU A 107 -14.74 7.83 0.83
C LEU A 107 -14.49 9.02 1.79
N ALA A 108 -13.59 9.95 1.45
CA ALA A 108 -13.33 11.15 2.24
C ALA A 108 -14.57 12.06 2.32
N THR A 109 -15.26 12.26 1.20
CA THR A 109 -16.49 13.07 1.19
C THR A 109 -17.62 12.42 1.97
N VAL A 110 -17.78 11.10 1.86
CA VAL A 110 -18.86 10.37 2.53
C VAL A 110 -18.61 10.22 4.03
N PHE A 111 -17.40 9.82 4.43
CA PHE A 111 -17.09 9.47 5.82
C PHE A 111 -16.49 10.61 6.62
N LEU A 112 -15.61 11.43 6.02
CA LEU A 112 -14.95 12.54 6.70
C LEU A 112 -15.67 13.87 6.49
N ARG A 113 -16.68 13.92 5.58
CA ARG A 113 -17.37 15.16 5.19
C ARG A 113 -16.38 16.27 4.81
N ALA A 114 -15.24 15.89 4.23
CA ALA A 114 -14.19 16.81 3.86
C ALA A 114 -14.70 17.83 2.83
N PRO A 115 -14.58 19.13 3.08
CA PRO A 115 -14.93 20.12 2.09
C PRO A 115 -13.95 20.04 0.92
N LEU A 116 -14.44 19.98 -0.31
CA LEU A 116 -13.61 19.97 -1.52
C LEU A 116 -13.51 21.38 -2.08
N GLY A 117 -12.29 21.88 -2.17
CA GLY A 117 -12.00 23.13 -2.88
C GLY A 117 -11.88 22.93 -4.41
N LEU A 118 -11.97 24.02 -5.16
CA LEU A 118 -11.77 23.97 -6.62
C LEU A 118 -10.35 23.47 -6.97
N ALA A 119 -9.34 23.85 -6.20
CA ALA A 119 -7.97 23.39 -6.39
C ALA A 119 -7.83 21.87 -6.22
N ASP A 120 -8.55 21.27 -5.26
CA ASP A 120 -8.55 19.83 -5.02
C ASP A 120 -9.18 19.09 -6.21
N LEU A 121 -10.27 19.60 -6.75
CA LEU A 121 -10.96 19.04 -7.93
C LEU A 121 -10.08 19.13 -9.18
N ILE A 122 -9.37 20.24 -9.38
CA ILE A 122 -8.43 20.39 -10.50
C ILE A 122 -7.27 19.41 -10.35
N GLY A 123 -6.62 19.35 -9.18
CA GLY A 123 -5.54 18.41 -8.90
C GLY A 123 -5.95 16.95 -9.12
N PHE A 124 -7.13 16.60 -8.64
CA PHE A 124 -7.75 15.30 -8.86
C PHE A 124 -7.98 15.01 -10.36
N GLY A 125 -8.59 15.97 -11.08
CA GLY A 125 -8.81 15.84 -12.53
C GLY A 125 -7.51 15.61 -13.31
N LEU A 126 -6.41 16.27 -12.91
CA LEU A 126 -5.09 16.08 -13.51
C LEU A 126 -4.52 14.68 -13.26
N ILE A 127 -4.66 14.14 -12.04
CA ILE A 127 -4.19 12.78 -11.70
C ILE A 127 -4.97 11.73 -12.50
N VAL A 128 -6.30 11.85 -12.54
CA VAL A 128 -7.17 10.93 -13.30
C VAL A 128 -6.90 11.05 -14.80
N GLY A 129 -6.85 12.27 -15.31
CA GLY A 129 -6.56 12.53 -16.72
C GLY A 129 -5.21 11.99 -17.15
N GLY A 130 -4.15 12.21 -16.37
CA GLY A 130 -2.83 11.64 -16.61
C GLY A 130 -2.84 10.10 -16.63
N SER A 131 -3.58 9.48 -15.72
CA SER A 131 -3.72 8.01 -15.69
C SER A 131 -4.45 7.49 -16.92
N VAL A 132 -5.51 8.18 -17.38
CA VAL A 132 -6.24 7.81 -18.59
C VAL A 132 -5.36 7.94 -19.83
N ILE A 133 -4.58 9.03 -19.95
CA ILE A 133 -3.64 9.23 -21.08
C ILE A 133 -2.63 8.08 -21.12
N LEU A 134 -2.04 7.69 -19.98
CA LEU A 134 -1.11 6.56 -19.93
C LEU A 134 -1.76 5.24 -20.40
N LEU A 135 -3.02 5.00 -20.04
CA LEU A 135 -3.76 3.83 -20.51
C LEU A 135 -4.02 3.82 -22.01
N MET A 136 -4.31 4.99 -22.58
CA MET A 136 -4.54 5.14 -24.04
C MET A 136 -3.27 4.90 -24.86
N VAL A 137 -2.10 5.30 -24.36
CA VAL A 137 -0.80 5.12 -25.04
C VAL A 137 -0.39 3.65 -25.09
N GLU A 138 -0.77 2.84 -24.11
CA GLU A 138 -0.30 1.46 -23.98
C GLU A 138 -1.17 0.40 -24.70
N GLU A 139 -2.25 0.77 -25.39
CA GLU A 139 -3.18 -0.16 -26.08
C GLU A 139 -3.56 -1.41 -25.23
N LEU A 140 -3.77 -1.22 -23.94
CA LEU A 140 -3.92 -2.31 -22.98
C LEU A 140 -5.24 -3.08 -23.18
N ARG A 141 -5.15 -4.28 -23.72
CA ARG A 141 -6.22 -5.28 -23.69
C ARG A 141 -6.21 -6.01 -22.33
N LEU A 142 -6.70 -5.34 -21.28
CA LEU A 142 -6.78 -5.97 -19.97
C LEU A 142 -7.87 -7.04 -19.95
N ARG A 143 -7.51 -8.23 -19.48
CA ARG A 143 -8.49 -9.28 -19.17
C ARG A 143 -9.37 -8.78 -18.01
N PHE A 144 -10.65 -9.13 -18.03
CA PHE A 144 -11.63 -8.75 -16.98
C PHE A 144 -11.13 -9.09 -15.56
N SER A 145 -10.46 -10.22 -15.38
CA SER A 145 -9.87 -10.63 -14.09
C SER A 145 -8.76 -9.69 -13.60
N ILE A 146 -7.97 -9.10 -14.51
CA ILE A 146 -6.93 -8.14 -14.14
C ILE A 146 -7.60 -6.82 -13.80
N LEU A 147 -8.55 -6.36 -14.59
CA LEU A 147 -9.28 -5.11 -14.34
C LEU A 147 -10.02 -5.16 -12.99
N SER A 148 -10.72 -6.26 -12.67
CA SER A 148 -11.41 -6.41 -11.39
C SER A 148 -10.44 -6.41 -10.21
N ALA A 149 -9.28 -7.07 -10.32
CA ALA A 149 -8.27 -7.09 -9.26
C ALA A 149 -7.61 -5.71 -9.06
N VAL A 150 -7.33 -4.98 -10.16
CA VAL A 150 -6.80 -3.62 -10.12
C VAL A 150 -7.79 -2.67 -9.44
N THR A 151 -9.08 -2.75 -9.81
CA THR A 151 -10.14 -1.93 -9.21
C THR A 151 -10.32 -2.25 -7.72
N ALA A 152 -10.33 -3.53 -7.36
CA ALA A 152 -10.41 -3.95 -5.95
C ALA A 152 -9.17 -3.51 -5.14
N SER A 153 -7.97 -3.59 -5.72
CA SER A 153 -6.75 -3.07 -5.12
C SER A 153 -6.84 -1.56 -4.86
N ALA A 154 -7.28 -0.80 -5.87
CA ALA A 154 -7.46 0.65 -5.76
C ALA A 154 -8.50 1.02 -4.70
N PHE A 155 -9.62 0.30 -4.62
CA PHE A 155 -10.63 0.48 -3.59
C PHE A 155 -10.07 0.23 -2.19
N LEU A 156 -9.35 -0.88 -1.98
CA LEU A 156 -8.73 -1.20 -0.70
C LEU A 156 -7.64 -0.17 -0.30
N PHE A 157 -6.88 0.37 -1.27
CA PHE A 157 -5.98 1.50 -1.01
C PHE A 157 -6.76 2.74 -0.55
N GLY A 158 -7.89 3.04 -1.20
CA GLY A 158 -8.78 4.13 -0.79
C GLY A 158 -9.27 3.97 0.65
N VAL A 159 -9.78 2.79 1.00
CA VAL A 159 -10.19 2.46 2.37
C VAL A 159 -9.03 2.62 3.35
N ALA A 160 -7.86 2.04 3.03
CA ALA A 160 -6.68 2.15 3.87
C ALA A 160 -6.26 3.61 4.09
N ASN A 161 -6.31 4.45 3.05
CA ASN A 161 -5.94 5.86 3.15
C ASN A 161 -6.87 6.66 4.07
N ILE A 162 -8.18 6.42 4.00
CA ILE A 162 -9.15 7.05 4.91
C ILE A 162 -8.90 6.64 6.35
N LEU A 163 -8.73 5.34 6.60
CA LEU A 163 -8.48 4.84 7.95
C LEU A 163 -7.14 5.33 8.50
N ARG A 164 -6.11 5.44 7.66
CA ARG A 164 -4.82 6.06 8.00
C ARG A 164 -4.98 7.53 8.40
N LYS A 165 -5.77 8.30 7.65
CA LYS A 165 -6.04 9.70 7.99
C LYS A 165 -6.73 9.81 9.34
N ILE A 166 -7.77 9.00 9.60
CA ILE A 166 -8.46 8.97 10.90
C ILE A 166 -7.46 8.67 12.03
N VAL A 167 -6.65 7.62 11.88
CA VAL A 167 -5.67 7.24 12.91
C VAL A 167 -4.66 8.34 13.17
N LEU A 168 -4.08 8.93 12.11
CA LEU A 168 -3.05 9.97 12.24
C LEU A 168 -3.61 11.33 12.71
N THR A 169 -4.92 11.54 12.63
CA THR A 169 -5.57 12.73 13.20
C THR A 169 -5.81 12.56 14.70
N GLU A 170 -6.06 11.35 15.16
CA GLU A 170 -6.45 11.02 16.55
C GLU A 170 -5.27 10.53 17.40
N THR A 171 -4.08 10.32 16.80
CA THR A 171 -2.90 9.82 17.51
C THR A 171 -1.67 10.64 17.16
N SER A 172 -0.59 10.50 17.95
CA SER A 172 0.72 10.97 17.52
C SER A 172 1.16 10.22 16.24
N PHE A 173 2.06 10.83 15.49
CA PHE A 173 2.60 10.21 14.28
C PHE A 173 3.25 8.84 14.55
N LEU A 174 4.07 8.74 15.63
CA LEU A 174 4.78 7.49 15.95
C LEU A 174 3.81 6.38 16.33
N ALA A 175 2.87 6.67 17.24
CA ALA A 175 1.86 5.70 17.64
C ALA A 175 0.97 5.30 16.47
N GLY A 176 0.52 6.26 15.64
CA GLY A 176 -0.31 5.99 14.47
C GLY A 176 0.37 5.05 13.46
N VAL A 177 1.63 5.31 13.10
CA VAL A 177 2.42 4.45 12.21
C VAL A 177 2.57 3.04 12.79
N ALA A 178 2.87 2.94 14.08
CA ALA A 178 3.02 1.65 14.75
C ALA A 178 1.72 0.86 14.75
N TRP A 179 0.60 1.45 15.18
CA TRP A 179 -0.69 0.75 15.24
C TRP A 179 -1.23 0.35 13.87
N LEU A 180 -1.04 1.17 12.84
CA LEU A 180 -1.33 0.78 11.45
C LEU A 180 -0.50 -0.42 10.99
N SER A 181 0.76 -0.50 11.42
CA SER A 181 1.65 -1.62 11.12
C SER A 181 1.24 -2.90 11.85
N VAL A 182 0.70 -2.77 13.09
CA VAL A 182 0.10 -3.90 13.82
C VAL A 182 -0.99 -4.57 12.98
N GLY A 183 -1.89 -3.79 12.37
CA GLY A 183 -2.98 -4.33 11.55
C GLY A 183 -2.48 -5.18 10.37
N GLY A 184 -1.51 -4.69 9.61
CA GLY A 184 -0.88 -5.43 8.51
C GLY A 184 -0.12 -6.67 8.98
N THR A 185 0.61 -6.55 10.09
CA THR A 185 1.36 -7.67 10.68
C THR A 185 0.43 -8.77 11.18
N LEU A 186 -0.62 -8.43 11.93
CA LEU A 186 -1.61 -9.39 12.41
C LEU A 186 -2.34 -10.09 11.27
N ALA A 187 -2.71 -9.36 10.21
CA ALA A 187 -3.31 -9.96 9.02
C ALA A 187 -2.34 -10.95 8.34
N SER A 188 -1.04 -10.62 8.26
CA SER A 188 -0.02 -11.53 7.73
C SER A 188 0.15 -12.78 8.59
N LEU A 189 0.21 -12.63 9.91
CA LEU A 189 0.32 -13.74 10.86
C LEU A 189 -0.93 -14.63 10.80
N PHE A 190 -2.12 -14.03 10.71
CA PHE A 190 -3.36 -14.78 10.53
C PHE A 190 -3.33 -15.63 9.25
N LEU A 191 -2.88 -15.09 8.11
CA LEU A 191 -2.72 -15.85 6.88
C LEU A 191 -1.74 -17.03 7.04
N LEU A 192 -0.70 -16.88 7.84
CA LEU A 192 0.28 -17.94 8.11
C LEU A 192 -0.26 -19.08 8.98
N THR A 193 -1.45 -18.95 9.59
CA THR A 193 -2.10 -20.05 10.29
C THR A 193 -2.52 -21.18 9.33
N ALA A 194 -2.83 -20.83 8.05
CA ALA A 194 -3.19 -21.79 7.04
C ALA A 194 -1.95 -22.59 6.54
N PRO A 195 -1.93 -23.94 6.68
CA PRO A 195 -0.74 -24.74 6.39
C PRO A 195 -0.24 -24.60 4.93
N GLY A 196 -1.17 -24.47 3.97
CA GLY A 196 -0.83 -24.28 2.56
C GLY A 196 -0.12 -22.95 2.30
N ILE A 197 -0.57 -21.86 2.93
CA ILE A 197 0.02 -20.53 2.83
C ILE A 197 1.39 -20.51 3.50
N ARG A 198 1.49 -21.08 4.71
CA ARG A 198 2.76 -21.18 5.43
C ARG A 198 3.82 -21.94 4.62
N ARG A 199 3.45 -23.03 3.93
CA ARG A 199 4.37 -23.78 3.05
C ARG A 199 4.87 -22.93 1.89
N ARG A 200 3.98 -22.17 1.22
CA ARG A 200 4.34 -21.24 0.14
C ARG A 200 5.27 -20.14 0.63
N PHE A 201 5.00 -19.57 1.80
CA PHE A 201 5.85 -18.55 2.40
C PHE A 201 7.23 -19.10 2.76
N ARG A 202 7.32 -20.29 3.38
CA ARG A 202 8.61 -20.95 3.66
C ARG A 202 9.41 -21.18 2.39
N ALA A 203 8.78 -21.68 1.32
CA ALA A 203 9.47 -21.88 0.04
C ALA A 203 10.05 -20.59 -0.54
N SER A 204 9.46 -19.43 -0.28
CA SER A 204 10.02 -18.14 -0.70
C SER A 204 11.28 -17.75 0.10
N LEU A 205 11.41 -18.26 1.33
CA LEU A 205 12.60 -18.05 2.16
C LEU A 205 13.82 -18.87 1.69
N ASP A 206 13.62 -19.85 0.79
CA ASP A 206 14.70 -20.64 0.20
C ASP A 206 15.31 -19.96 -1.04
N ALA A 207 14.88 -18.73 -1.37
CA ALA A 207 15.46 -17.97 -2.46
C ALA A 207 16.98 -17.72 -2.25
N PRO A 208 17.80 -17.62 -3.32
CA PRO A 208 19.22 -17.33 -3.21
C PRO A 208 19.52 -16.03 -2.46
N GLY A 209 20.62 -16.01 -1.71
CA GLY A 209 21.02 -14.87 -0.87
C GLY A 209 20.95 -13.50 -1.57
N PRO A 210 21.50 -13.31 -2.79
CA PRO A 210 21.43 -12.04 -3.49
C PRO A 210 19.99 -11.59 -3.82
N GLN A 211 19.09 -12.53 -4.12
CA GLN A 211 17.68 -12.20 -4.39
C GLN A 211 16.94 -11.80 -3.11
N LYS A 212 17.21 -12.47 -1.98
CA LYS A 212 16.69 -12.05 -0.66
C LYS A 212 17.21 -10.68 -0.25
N GLY A 213 18.51 -10.42 -0.46
CA GLY A 213 19.10 -9.13 -0.18
C GLY A 213 18.43 -7.99 -0.96
N LEU A 214 18.23 -8.19 -2.26
CA LEU A 214 17.53 -7.21 -3.11
C LEU A 214 16.06 -7.03 -2.69
N TRP A 215 15.37 -8.14 -2.36
CA TRP A 215 14.00 -8.08 -1.86
C TRP A 215 13.92 -7.30 -0.54
N LEU A 216 14.80 -7.59 0.42
CA LEU A 216 14.84 -6.89 1.70
C LEU A 216 15.14 -5.39 1.51
N ALA A 217 16.14 -5.06 0.70
CA ALA A 217 16.47 -3.67 0.39
C ALA A 217 15.29 -2.92 -0.24
N ASN A 218 14.58 -3.56 -1.19
CA ASN A 218 13.40 -2.96 -1.80
C ASN A 218 12.25 -2.83 -0.81
N ARG A 219 12.04 -3.78 0.12
CA ARG A 219 11.01 -3.66 1.16
C ARG A 219 11.33 -2.54 2.15
N LEU A 220 12.59 -2.38 2.56
CA LEU A 220 13.00 -1.25 3.38
C LEU A 220 12.80 0.08 2.66
N TRP A 221 13.16 0.14 1.38
CA TRP A 221 12.91 1.32 0.53
C TRP A 221 11.43 1.67 0.45
N ALA A 222 10.56 0.68 0.17
CA ALA A 222 9.10 0.85 0.16
C ALA A 222 8.54 1.27 1.53
N THR A 223 9.11 0.76 2.63
CA THR A 223 8.73 1.15 3.99
C THR A 223 9.05 2.62 4.25
N ILE A 224 10.23 3.09 3.82
CA ILE A 224 10.58 4.52 3.90
C ILE A 224 9.55 5.34 3.12
N GLY A 225 9.21 4.95 1.88
CA GLY A 225 8.18 5.62 1.08
C GLY A 225 6.82 5.66 1.78
N THR A 226 6.42 4.57 2.42
CA THR A 226 5.17 4.52 3.20
C THR A 226 5.21 5.47 4.41
N ILE A 227 6.30 5.50 5.16
CA ILE A 227 6.47 6.41 6.31
C ILE A 227 6.42 7.87 5.85
N VAL A 228 7.09 8.21 4.75
CA VAL A 228 7.06 9.57 4.17
C VAL A 228 5.66 9.95 3.70
N LEU A 229 4.91 8.99 3.12
CA LEU A 229 3.51 9.22 2.74
C LEU A 229 2.61 9.45 3.98
N LEU A 230 2.78 8.64 5.02
CA LEU A 230 2.04 8.82 6.28
C LEU A 230 2.37 10.16 6.94
N TYR A 231 3.63 10.60 6.85
CA TYR A 231 4.04 11.94 7.30
C TYR A 231 3.34 13.04 6.48
N ALA A 232 3.23 12.89 5.17
CA ALA A 232 2.45 13.82 4.35
C ALA A 232 0.98 13.89 4.80
N PHE A 233 0.36 12.75 5.14
CA PHE A 233 -1.02 12.70 5.66
C PHE A 233 -1.17 13.36 7.04
N SER A 234 -0.14 13.34 7.87
CA SER A 234 -0.18 14.01 9.18
C SER A 234 -0.07 15.53 9.08
N LEU A 235 0.48 16.07 7.98
CA LEU A 235 0.66 17.50 7.75
C LEU A 235 -0.49 18.16 6.97
N GLY A 236 -1.25 17.43 6.23
CA GLY A 236 -2.39 17.87 5.40
C GLY A 236 -3.68 17.26 5.86
#